data_0e530233a938db4ba2031b48f8fa43cf
#
_entry.id   0e530233a938db4ba2031b48f8fa43cf
#
_cell.length_a   1.000
_cell.length_b   1.000
_cell.length_c   1.000
_cell.angle_alpha   90.00
_cell.angle_beta   90.00
_cell.angle_gamma   90.00
#
_symmetry.space_group_name_H-M   'P 1'
#
loop_
_entity.id
_entity.type
_entity.pdbx_description
1 polymer ?
#
loop_
_entity_poly.entity_id
_entity_poly.type
_entity_poly.pdbx_seq_one_letter_code
_entity_poly.pdbx_strand_id
1 'polypeptide(L)'
;MRRTIAVVSAGLRQPSSTRMLADRLAAAARRELEQLGAEVDVELIELRDHGHDLVDNLLAGYPSEELKRVHETVARADALITVTPTFSASYNGIFKMFVDVLDDTALVDKPVLIAATGGTGRHSLVLEHALRPLFAYLHAVVLPTAVFAAPEDWGAGDTAQDQLVHRIDRAAGELAREVDRREKPTHLDPFDVPTPFEQLLAGE
;
A
#
# COMPACT_ATOMS: atom_id res chain seq x y z
N MET A 1 17.80 -12.57 1.49
CA MET A 1 17.64 -11.28 2.19
C MET A 1 16.21 -11.19 2.69
N ARG A 2 15.96 -10.71 3.93
CA ARG A 2 14.58 -10.61 4.45
C ARG A 2 13.93 -9.31 3.97
N ARG A 3 12.71 -9.38 3.42
CA ARG A 3 11.93 -8.26 2.91
C ARG A 3 10.55 -8.23 3.57
N THR A 4 10.01 -7.04 3.78
CA THR A 4 8.68 -6.85 4.37
C THR A 4 7.79 -6.11 3.38
N ILE A 5 6.59 -6.65 3.13
CA ILE A 5 5.56 -6.00 2.32
C ILE A 5 4.40 -5.62 3.24
N ALA A 6 4.09 -4.34 3.34
CA ALA A 6 2.84 -3.88 3.94
C ALA A 6 1.70 -3.98 2.91
N VAL A 7 0.55 -4.50 3.33
CA VAL A 7 -0.64 -4.64 2.48
C VAL A 7 -1.80 -3.94 3.15
N VAL A 8 -2.26 -2.84 2.58
CA VAL A 8 -3.36 -2.04 3.11
C VAL A 8 -4.65 -2.32 2.32
N SER A 9 -5.66 -2.83 3.01
CA SER A 9 -6.99 -3.11 2.45
C SER A 9 -8.04 -2.17 3.05
N ALA A 10 -8.71 -1.40 2.21
CA ALA A 10 -9.79 -0.50 2.60
C ALA A 10 -11.21 -1.09 2.41
N GLY A 11 -11.33 -2.40 2.31
CA GLY A 11 -12.62 -3.10 2.22
C GLY A 11 -13.45 -2.96 3.50
N LEU A 12 -14.73 -2.55 3.37
CA LEU A 12 -15.59 -2.29 4.52
C LEU A 12 -16.51 -3.45 4.88
N ARG A 13 -16.80 -4.35 3.94
CA ARG A 13 -17.77 -5.43 4.11
C ARG A 13 -17.06 -6.78 4.34
N GLN A 14 -17.81 -7.74 4.90
CA GLN A 14 -17.44 -9.15 4.98
C GLN A 14 -18.56 -9.99 4.35
N PRO A 15 -18.25 -10.80 3.31
CA PRO A 15 -16.95 -10.92 2.63
C PRO A 15 -16.58 -9.64 1.82
N SER A 16 -15.29 -9.45 1.55
CA SER A 16 -14.77 -8.28 0.84
C SER A 16 -13.98 -8.69 -0.40
N SER A 17 -14.43 -8.27 -1.58
CA SER A 17 -13.66 -8.42 -2.84
C SER A 17 -12.34 -7.63 -2.80
N THR A 18 -12.32 -6.48 -2.11
CA THR A 18 -11.12 -5.68 -1.90
C THR A 18 -10.07 -6.47 -1.12
N ARG A 19 -10.47 -7.14 -0.03
CA ARG A 19 -9.59 -8.00 0.74
C ARG A 19 -9.12 -9.21 -0.08
N MET A 20 -10.01 -9.85 -0.84
CA MET A 20 -9.62 -10.96 -1.73
C MET A 20 -8.58 -10.54 -2.77
N LEU A 21 -8.69 -9.33 -3.34
CA LEU A 21 -7.67 -8.80 -4.25
C LEU A 21 -6.36 -8.56 -3.52
N ALA A 22 -6.40 -7.98 -2.32
CA ALA A 22 -5.22 -7.75 -1.47
C ALA A 22 -4.48 -9.05 -1.17
N ASP A 23 -5.20 -10.10 -0.77
CA ASP A 23 -4.64 -11.44 -0.48
C ASP A 23 -3.97 -12.06 -1.72
N ARG A 24 -4.61 -11.95 -2.91
CA ARG A 24 -4.03 -12.46 -4.16
C ARG A 24 -2.76 -11.70 -4.58
N LEU A 25 -2.77 -10.37 -4.47
CA LEU A 25 -1.61 -9.54 -4.76
C LEU A 25 -0.45 -9.82 -3.80
N ALA A 26 -0.74 -9.94 -2.51
CA ALA A 26 0.24 -10.29 -1.49
C ALA A 26 0.88 -11.65 -1.73
N ALA A 27 0.06 -12.67 -2.03
CA ALA A 27 0.54 -14.02 -2.33
C ALA A 27 1.42 -14.05 -3.60
N ALA A 28 1.03 -13.31 -4.65
CA ALA A 28 1.81 -13.22 -5.87
C ALA A 28 3.13 -12.48 -5.64
N ALA A 29 3.12 -11.34 -4.94
CA ALA A 29 4.33 -10.57 -4.64
C ALA A 29 5.31 -11.36 -3.77
N ARG A 30 4.82 -12.09 -2.75
CA ARG A 30 5.65 -13.00 -1.95
C ARG A 30 6.31 -14.03 -2.83
N ARG A 31 5.57 -14.76 -3.67
CA ARG A 31 6.08 -15.78 -4.57
C ARG A 31 7.18 -15.24 -5.50
N GLU A 32 6.95 -14.07 -6.12
CA GLU A 32 7.93 -13.46 -7.03
C GLU A 32 9.23 -13.06 -6.30
N LEU A 33 9.14 -12.52 -5.08
CA LEU A 33 10.32 -12.19 -4.26
C LEU A 33 11.05 -13.43 -3.76
N GLU A 34 10.35 -14.49 -3.37
CA GLU A 34 10.94 -15.77 -2.96
C GLU A 34 11.70 -16.42 -4.12
N GLN A 35 11.22 -16.29 -5.37
CA GLN A 35 11.94 -16.74 -6.57
C GLN A 35 13.26 -15.97 -6.80
N LEU A 36 13.34 -14.72 -6.32
CA LEU A 36 14.56 -13.91 -6.33
C LEU A 36 15.47 -14.18 -5.11
N GLY A 37 15.11 -15.16 -4.27
CA GLY A 37 15.90 -15.58 -3.12
C GLY A 37 15.68 -14.74 -1.84
N ALA A 38 14.61 -13.98 -1.77
CA ALA A 38 14.23 -13.25 -0.56
C ALA A 38 13.42 -14.13 0.40
N GLU A 39 13.56 -13.90 1.71
CA GLU A 39 12.61 -14.31 2.74
C GLU A 39 11.60 -13.17 2.91
N VAL A 40 10.29 -13.45 2.85
CA VAL A 40 9.27 -12.40 2.75
C VAL A 40 8.28 -12.45 3.89
N ASP A 41 8.19 -11.36 4.65
CA ASP A 41 7.12 -11.10 5.60
C ASP A 41 6.02 -10.25 4.93
N VAL A 42 4.77 -10.61 5.17
CA VAL A 42 3.61 -9.84 4.70
C VAL A 42 2.80 -9.38 5.89
N GLU A 43 2.69 -8.08 6.05
CA GLU A 43 1.91 -7.42 7.09
C GLU A 43 0.61 -6.87 6.50
N LEU A 44 -0.50 -7.52 6.81
CA LEU A 44 -1.82 -7.14 6.30
C LEU A 44 -2.55 -6.24 7.28
N ILE A 45 -3.01 -5.08 6.79
CA ILE A 45 -3.71 -4.04 7.53
C ILE A 45 -5.11 -3.87 6.94
N GLU A 46 -6.15 -4.12 7.72
CA GLU A 46 -7.54 -3.84 7.34
C GLU A 46 -7.99 -2.50 7.92
N LEU A 47 -8.12 -1.47 7.10
CA LEU A 47 -8.43 -0.11 7.56
C LEU A 47 -9.78 0.01 8.27
N ARG A 48 -10.72 -0.90 8.00
CA ARG A 48 -12.02 -0.91 8.70
C ARG A 48 -11.88 -1.16 10.21
N ASP A 49 -10.83 -1.88 10.62
CA ASP A 49 -10.60 -2.18 12.03
C ASP A 49 -10.06 -0.96 12.79
N HIS A 50 -9.48 0.01 12.06
CA HIS A 50 -8.90 1.25 12.55
C HIS A 50 -9.76 2.50 12.24
N GLY A 51 -11.01 2.31 11.78
CA GLY A 51 -11.85 3.42 11.27
C GLY A 51 -12.08 4.54 12.28
N HIS A 52 -12.33 4.22 13.55
CA HIS A 52 -12.49 5.20 14.60
C HIS A 52 -11.18 5.88 14.98
N ASP A 53 -10.09 5.12 15.10
CA ASP A 53 -8.75 5.66 15.38
C ASP A 53 -8.30 6.65 14.30
N LEU A 54 -8.63 6.39 13.02
CA LEU A 54 -8.32 7.31 11.92
C LEU A 54 -9.04 8.64 12.05
N VAL A 55 -10.34 8.62 12.43
CA VAL A 55 -11.11 9.86 12.70
C VAL A 55 -10.53 10.58 13.90
N ASP A 56 -10.25 9.87 14.98
CA ASP A 56 -9.70 10.46 16.20
C ASP A 56 -8.33 11.08 15.93
N ASN A 57 -7.46 10.42 15.16
CA ASN A 57 -6.15 10.96 14.76
C ASN A 57 -6.30 12.26 13.92
N LEU A 58 -7.22 12.28 12.95
CA LEU A 58 -7.48 13.49 12.13
C LEU A 58 -7.93 14.69 12.98
N LEU A 59 -8.73 14.43 14.03
CA LEU A 59 -9.28 15.48 14.89
C LEU A 59 -8.30 15.91 16.00
N ALA A 60 -7.58 14.95 16.59
CA ALA A 60 -6.66 15.19 17.71
C ALA A 60 -5.25 15.58 17.29
N GLY A 61 -4.84 15.18 16.06
CA GLY A 61 -3.50 15.43 15.53
C GLY A 61 -2.43 14.44 15.99
N TYR A 62 -2.82 13.33 16.64
CA TYR A 62 -1.92 12.26 17.05
C TYR A 62 -2.62 10.89 17.00
N PRO A 63 -1.91 9.80 16.66
CA PRO A 63 -2.47 8.47 16.56
C PRO A 63 -2.65 7.79 17.92
N SER A 64 -3.59 6.84 18.01
CA SER A 64 -3.60 5.84 19.08
C SER A 64 -2.34 4.96 19.00
N GLU A 65 -2.01 4.26 20.10
CA GLU A 65 -0.87 3.32 20.12
C GLU A 65 -1.03 2.19 19.09
N GLU A 66 -2.25 1.80 18.77
CA GLU A 66 -2.53 0.79 17.75
C GLU A 66 -2.31 1.35 16.35
N LEU A 67 -2.84 2.53 16.06
CA LEU A 67 -2.67 3.19 14.76
C LEU A 67 -1.20 3.59 14.51
N LYS A 68 -0.47 3.99 15.56
CA LYS A 68 0.96 4.26 15.50
C LYS A 68 1.74 3.03 15.01
N ARG A 69 1.44 1.84 15.55
CA ARG A 69 2.06 0.58 15.07
C ARG A 69 1.77 0.31 13.61
N VAL A 70 0.55 0.61 13.16
CA VAL A 70 0.19 0.50 11.74
C VAL A 70 1.02 1.46 10.87
N HIS A 71 1.16 2.72 11.27
CA HIS A 71 1.99 3.70 10.57
C HIS A 71 3.45 3.27 10.50
N GLU A 72 4.01 2.79 11.63
CA GLU A 72 5.38 2.27 11.69
C GLU A 72 5.57 1.05 10.77
N THR A 73 4.60 0.14 10.72
CA THR A 73 4.61 -1.01 9.81
C THR A 73 4.72 -0.56 8.36
N VAL A 74 3.89 0.41 7.95
CA VAL A 74 3.93 0.96 6.58
C VAL A 74 5.24 1.69 6.32
N ALA A 75 5.72 2.49 7.27
CA ALA A 75 6.96 3.26 7.12
C ALA A 75 8.20 2.36 6.97
N ARG A 76 8.28 1.25 7.71
CA ARG A 76 9.42 0.31 7.70
C ARG A 76 9.39 -0.71 6.57
N ALA A 77 8.24 -0.93 5.94
CA ALA A 77 8.10 -1.90 4.86
C ALA A 77 8.95 -1.55 3.64
N ASP A 78 9.52 -2.57 2.99
CA ASP A 78 10.29 -2.42 1.74
C ASP A 78 9.38 -2.05 0.55
N ALA A 79 8.09 -2.38 0.63
CA ALA A 79 7.08 -2.05 -0.37
C ALA A 79 5.67 -1.95 0.24
N LEU A 80 4.79 -1.27 -0.46
CA LEU A 80 3.38 -1.13 -0.10
C LEU A 80 2.49 -1.64 -1.22
N ILE A 81 1.51 -2.48 -0.87
CA ILE A 81 0.38 -2.83 -1.73
C ILE A 81 -0.86 -2.15 -1.16
N THR A 82 -1.57 -1.36 -1.95
CA THR A 82 -2.80 -0.69 -1.51
C THR A 82 -3.99 -1.13 -2.33
N VAL A 83 -5.08 -1.49 -1.66
CA VAL A 83 -6.33 -1.91 -2.32
C VAL A 83 -7.51 -1.19 -1.72
N THR A 84 -8.22 -0.40 -2.53
CA THR A 84 -9.42 0.34 -2.13
C THR A 84 -10.63 -0.05 -2.96
N PRO A 85 -11.85 -0.09 -2.39
CA PRO A 85 -13.05 -0.14 -3.23
C PRO A 85 -13.29 1.23 -3.86
N THR A 86 -13.92 1.24 -5.03
CA THR A 86 -14.36 2.48 -5.69
C THR A 86 -15.72 2.89 -5.13
N PHE A 87 -15.77 4.03 -4.45
CA PHE A 87 -16.99 4.67 -3.95
C PHE A 87 -17.11 6.07 -4.56
N SER A 88 -18.28 6.39 -5.10
CA SER A 88 -18.52 7.71 -5.70
C SER A 88 -17.39 8.15 -6.66
N ALA A 89 -17.00 7.24 -7.57
CA ALA A 89 -16.00 7.41 -8.62
C ALA A 89 -14.54 7.59 -8.14
N SER A 90 -14.24 7.37 -6.85
CA SER A 90 -12.88 7.50 -6.29
C SER A 90 -12.61 6.41 -5.25
N TYR A 91 -11.43 6.46 -4.61
CA TYR A 91 -11.14 5.66 -3.41
C TYR A 91 -12.13 6.02 -2.28
N ASN A 92 -12.33 5.11 -1.33
CA ASN A 92 -13.25 5.39 -0.22
C ASN A 92 -12.65 6.33 0.84
N GLY A 93 -13.52 6.87 1.72
CA GLY A 93 -13.13 7.87 2.73
C GLY A 93 -12.09 7.35 3.73
N ILE A 94 -12.24 6.11 4.23
CA ILE A 94 -11.30 5.51 5.18
C ILE A 94 -9.90 5.39 4.56
N PHE A 95 -9.80 5.03 3.28
CA PHE A 95 -8.53 5.01 2.58
C PHE A 95 -7.87 6.39 2.55
N LYS A 96 -8.65 7.44 2.24
CA LYS A 96 -8.12 8.80 2.22
C LYS A 96 -7.70 9.26 3.62
N MET A 97 -8.52 9.02 4.65
CA MET A 97 -8.17 9.32 6.04
C MET A 97 -6.85 8.67 6.44
N PHE A 98 -6.64 7.39 6.10
CA PHE A 98 -5.39 6.69 6.39
C PHE A 98 -4.19 7.38 5.73
N VAL A 99 -4.30 7.73 4.45
CA VAL A 99 -3.23 8.42 3.72
C VAL A 99 -2.95 9.81 4.31
N ASP A 100 -3.99 10.52 4.75
CA ASP A 100 -3.86 11.89 5.28
C ASP A 100 -3.20 11.97 6.67
N VAL A 101 -3.17 10.86 7.41
CA VAL A 101 -2.55 10.80 8.74
C VAL A 101 -1.19 10.07 8.75
N LEU A 102 -0.72 9.61 7.59
CA LEU A 102 0.66 9.11 7.46
C LEU A 102 1.65 10.25 7.57
N ASP A 103 2.83 9.94 8.09
CA ASP A 103 3.96 10.87 8.03
C ASP A 103 4.32 11.20 6.56
N ASP A 104 4.61 12.45 6.27
CA ASP A 104 4.90 12.95 4.93
C ASP A 104 6.08 12.22 4.24
N THR A 105 6.97 11.64 5.03
CA THR A 105 8.16 10.92 4.56
C THR A 105 7.95 9.41 4.46
N ALA A 106 6.86 8.87 5.01
CA ALA A 106 6.62 7.42 5.13
C ALA A 106 6.65 6.67 3.79
N LEU A 107 6.30 7.35 2.70
CA LEU A 107 6.19 6.76 1.36
C LEU A 107 7.22 7.29 0.36
N VAL A 108 8.11 8.20 0.77
CA VAL A 108 9.16 8.73 -0.11
C VAL A 108 10.02 7.58 -0.65
N ASP A 109 10.16 7.54 -1.99
CA ASP A 109 10.89 6.51 -2.75
C ASP A 109 10.41 5.06 -2.52
N LYS A 110 9.33 4.84 -1.79
CA LYS A 110 8.78 3.50 -1.54
C LYS A 110 8.07 2.95 -2.78
N PRO A 111 8.38 1.70 -3.20
CA PRO A 111 7.63 1.00 -4.23
C PRO A 111 6.17 0.79 -3.80
N VAL A 112 5.22 1.28 -4.59
CA VAL A 112 3.78 1.16 -4.30
C VAL A 112 3.04 0.51 -5.46
N LEU A 113 2.42 -0.63 -5.20
CA LEU A 113 1.46 -1.27 -6.09
C LEU A 113 0.06 -0.79 -5.72
N ILE A 114 -0.58 -0.05 -6.63
CA ILE A 114 -1.93 0.44 -6.45
C ILE A 114 -2.95 -0.51 -7.06
N ALA A 115 -4.03 -0.79 -6.35
CA ALA A 115 -5.12 -1.61 -6.82
C ALA A 115 -6.48 -1.10 -6.35
N ALA A 116 -7.53 -1.42 -7.09
CA ALA A 116 -8.88 -1.08 -6.72
C ALA A 116 -9.89 -2.15 -7.12
N THR A 117 -11.02 -2.18 -6.41
CA THR A 117 -12.20 -2.95 -6.80
C THR A 117 -13.38 -2.03 -7.08
N GLY A 118 -14.28 -2.45 -7.93
CA GLY A 118 -15.50 -1.71 -8.22
C GLY A 118 -16.64 -2.61 -8.64
N GLY A 119 -17.85 -2.07 -8.67
CA GLY A 119 -19.06 -2.79 -9.10
C GLY A 119 -19.11 -3.04 -10.61
N THR A 120 -18.21 -2.46 -11.40
CA THR A 120 -18.12 -2.60 -12.86
C THR A 120 -16.74 -2.16 -13.34
N GLY A 121 -16.25 -2.76 -14.43
CA GLY A 121 -15.00 -2.39 -15.10
C GLY A 121 -14.92 -0.93 -15.57
N ARG A 122 -16.06 -0.23 -15.69
CA ARG A 122 -16.12 1.20 -16.06
C ARG A 122 -15.43 2.13 -15.06
N HIS A 123 -15.21 1.68 -13.83
CA HIS A 123 -14.52 2.45 -12.80
C HIS A 123 -13.00 2.24 -12.77
N SER A 124 -12.43 1.46 -13.70
CA SER A 124 -10.99 1.13 -13.71
C SER A 124 -10.07 2.35 -13.78
N LEU A 125 -10.53 3.45 -14.36
CA LEU A 125 -9.77 4.70 -14.44
C LEU A 125 -9.52 5.36 -13.07
N VAL A 126 -10.15 4.91 -11.98
CA VAL A 126 -9.82 5.33 -10.61
C VAL A 126 -8.34 5.13 -10.27
N LEU A 127 -7.72 4.09 -10.86
CA LEU A 127 -6.29 3.82 -10.70
C LEU A 127 -5.43 4.99 -11.19
N GLU A 128 -5.73 5.48 -12.41
CA GLU A 128 -4.91 6.50 -13.08
C GLU A 128 -5.27 7.93 -12.67
N HIS A 129 -6.56 8.20 -12.38
CA HIS A 129 -7.03 9.57 -12.12
C HIS A 129 -7.18 9.90 -10.63
N ALA A 130 -7.17 8.90 -9.74
CA ALA A 130 -7.28 9.15 -8.31
C ALA A 130 -6.09 8.56 -7.52
N LEU A 131 -5.78 7.27 -7.68
CA LEU A 131 -4.73 6.62 -6.88
C LEU A 131 -3.32 7.02 -7.32
N ARG A 132 -3.01 6.96 -8.61
CA ARG A 132 -1.65 7.31 -9.08
C ARG A 132 -1.25 8.74 -8.73
N PRO A 133 -2.08 9.77 -8.96
CA PRO A 133 -1.72 11.14 -8.54
C PRO A 133 -1.53 11.29 -7.04
N LEU A 134 -2.35 10.58 -6.22
CA LEU A 134 -2.23 10.61 -4.75
C LEU A 134 -0.85 10.12 -4.30
N PHE A 135 -0.43 8.94 -4.78
CA PHE A 135 0.86 8.37 -4.40
C PHE A 135 2.05 9.09 -5.06
N ALA A 136 1.87 9.67 -6.24
CA ALA A 136 2.88 10.53 -6.86
C ALA A 136 3.10 11.81 -6.04
N TYR A 137 2.05 12.41 -5.49
CA TYR A 137 2.15 13.55 -4.57
C TYR A 137 2.94 13.21 -3.31
N LEU A 138 2.79 11.98 -2.79
CA LEU A 138 3.53 11.46 -1.62
C LEU A 138 4.96 10.97 -1.97
N HIS A 139 5.46 11.30 -3.16
CA HIS A 139 6.78 10.91 -3.64
C HIS A 139 7.05 9.40 -3.65
N ALA A 140 5.99 8.57 -3.71
CA ALA A 140 6.12 7.14 -3.84
C ALA A 140 6.50 6.72 -5.27
N VAL A 141 7.19 5.59 -5.42
CA VAL A 141 7.47 4.98 -6.72
C VAL A 141 6.29 4.08 -7.10
N VAL A 142 5.30 4.68 -7.75
CA VAL A 142 4.11 3.96 -8.18
C VAL A 142 4.44 3.06 -9.37
N LEU A 143 4.19 1.76 -9.23
CA LEU A 143 4.47 0.78 -10.30
C LEU A 143 3.65 1.06 -11.57
N PRO A 144 4.21 0.73 -12.75
CA PRO A 144 3.52 0.91 -14.02
C PRO A 144 2.21 0.15 -14.10
N THR A 145 2.20 -1.14 -13.71
CA THR A 145 1.00 -1.98 -13.73
C THR A 145 0.20 -1.80 -12.44
N ALA A 146 -0.99 -1.21 -12.56
CA ALA A 146 -2.01 -1.16 -11.53
C ALA A 146 -3.08 -2.25 -11.77
N VAL A 147 -3.77 -2.72 -10.73
CA VAL A 147 -4.73 -3.82 -10.84
C VAL A 147 -6.13 -3.38 -10.43
N PHE A 148 -7.08 -3.48 -11.35
CA PHE A 148 -8.51 -3.30 -11.08
C PHE A 148 -9.22 -4.65 -11.17
N ALA A 149 -10.17 -4.89 -10.24
CA ALA A 149 -11.03 -6.06 -10.27
C ALA A 149 -12.50 -5.66 -10.10
N ALA A 150 -13.35 -6.16 -10.97
CA ALA A 150 -14.79 -6.02 -10.95
C ALA A 150 -15.46 -7.39 -10.78
N PRO A 151 -16.79 -7.48 -10.53
CA PRO A 151 -17.49 -8.75 -10.32
C PRO A 151 -17.26 -9.78 -11.44
N GLU A 152 -17.18 -9.32 -12.69
CA GLU A 152 -16.90 -10.16 -13.85
C GLU A 152 -15.54 -10.86 -13.82
N ASP A 153 -14.55 -10.27 -13.14
CA ASP A 153 -13.21 -10.85 -12.99
C ASP A 153 -13.15 -12.00 -11.97
N TRP A 154 -14.21 -12.19 -11.17
CA TRP A 154 -14.30 -13.25 -10.14
C TRP A 154 -15.16 -14.44 -10.59
N GLY A 155 -15.83 -14.34 -11.73
CA GLY A 155 -16.75 -15.36 -12.26
C GLY A 155 -16.04 -16.62 -12.76
N ALA A 156 -16.78 -17.72 -12.88
CA ALA A 156 -16.30 -19.02 -13.35
C ALA A 156 -16.14 -19.11 -14.89
N GLY A 157 -15.68 -18.05 -15.54
CA GLY A 157 -15.38 -18.04 -16.99
C GLY A 157 -13.87 -17.94 -17.17
N ASP A 158 -13.27 -18.93 -17.82
CA ASP A 158 -11.82 -19.10 -17.92
C ASP A 158 -11.05 -17.85 -18.38
N THR A 159 -11.60 -17.04 -19.29
CA THR A 159 -10.86 -15.91 -19.89
C THR A 159 -10.74 -14.67 -19.00
N ALA A 160 -11.78 -14.28 -18.25
CA ALA A 160 -11.73 -13.06 -17.42
C ALA A 160 -10.90 -13.29 -16.14
N GLN A 161 -11.06 -14.47 -15.54
CA GLN A 161 -10.26 -14.86 -14.38
C GLN A 161 -8.79 -15.00 -14.75
N ASP A 162 -8.45 -15.60 -15.88
CA ASP A 162 -7.08 -15.70 -16.39
C ASP A 162 -6.47 -14.33 -16.64
N GLN A 163 -7.25 -13.38 -17.18
CA GLN A 163 -6.78 -12.01 -17.37
C GLN A 163 -6.47 -11.29 -16.05
N LEU A 164 -7.30 -11.48 -15.01
CA LEU A 164 -7.02 -10.92 -13.69
C LEU A 164 -5.74 -11.52 -13.10
N VAL A 165 -5.57 -12.85 -13.19
CA VAL A 165 -4.35 -13.54 -12.72
C VAL A 165 -3.12 -12.99 -13.43
N HIS A 166 -3.15 -12.86 -14.76
CA HIS A 166 -2.02 -12.27 -15.51
C HIS A 166 -1.70 -10.83 -15.13
N ARG A 167 -2.73 -10.00 -14.85
CA ARG A 167 -2.48 -8.63 -14.35
C ARG A 167 -1.84 -8.64 -12.96
N ILE A 168 -2.29 -9.51 -12.07
CA ILE A 168 -1.74 -9.70 -10.73
C ILE A 168 -0.28 -10.16 -10.81
N ASP A 169 0.01 -11.19 -11.60
CA ASP A 169 1.37 -11.73 -11.74
C ASP A 169 2.33 -10.71 -12.34
N ARG A 170 1.89 -9.96 -13.35
CA ARG A 170 2.69 -8.88 -13.93
C ARG A 170 3.01 -7.79 -12.90
N ALA A 171 2.00 -7.31 -12.18
CA ALA A 171 2.18 -6.27 -11.16
C ALA A 171 3.08 -6.75 -10.02
N ALA A 172 2.90 -7.98 -9.56
CA ALA A 172 3.71 -8.62 -8.54
C ALA A 172 5.18 -8.76 -8.98
N GLY A 173 5.41 -9.20 -10.22
CA GLY A 173 6.76 -9.30 -10.79
C GLY A 173 7.43 -7.93 -10.95
N GLU A 174 6.69 -6.87 -11.29
CA GLU A 174 7.21 -5.50 -11.29
C GLU A 174 7.60 -5.06 -9.87
N LEU A 175 6.73 -5.32 -8.86
CA LEU A 175 7.02 -5.01 -7.45
C LEU A 175 8.28 -5.74 -6.97
N ALA A 176 8.37 -7.03 -7.23
CA ALA A 176 9.49 -7.86 -6.80
C ALA A 176 10.83 -7.36 -7.35
N ARG A 177 10.89 -7.05 -8.64
CA ARG A 177 12.09 -6.46 -9.26
C ARG A 177 12.45 -5.09 -8.71
N GLU A 178 11.44 -4.26 -8.40
CA GLU A 178 11.66 -2.94 -7.81
C GLU A 178 12.23 -3.05 -6.39
N VAL A 179 11.70 -3.98 -5.58
CA VAL A 179 12.16 -4.24 -4.21
C VAL A 179 13.56 -4.88 -4.21
N ASP A 180 13.82 -5.84 -5.11
CA ASP A 180 15.08 -6.58 -5.15
C ASP A 180 16.28 -5.67 -5.43
N ARG A 181 16.14 -4.72 -6.37
CA ARG A 181 17.21 -3.78 -6.74
C ARG A 181 17.48 -2.66 -5.73
N ARG A 182 16.66 -2.54 -4.66
CA ARG A 182 16.79 -1.49 -3.66
C ARG A 182 17.51 -1.97 -2.41
N GLU A 183 18.27 -1.07 -1.81
CA GLU A 183 18.71 -1.24 -0.44
C GLU A 183 17.52 -1.16 0.51
N LYS A 184 17.64 -1.78 1.70
CA LYS A 184 16.57 -1.65 2.69
C LYS A 184 16.38 -0.18 3.06
N PRO A 185 15.13 0.28 3.21
CA PRO A 185 14.89 1.61 3.72
C PRO A 185 15.54 1.75 5.10
N THR A 186 16.49 2.66 5.21
CA THR A 186 17.03 3.05 6.50
C THR A 186 16.12 4.16 7.01
N HIS A 187 15.13 3.79 7.81
CA HIS A 187 14.32 4.78 8.53
C HIS A 187 15.21 5.38 9.62
N LEU A 188 15.87 6.47 9.31
CA LEU A 188 16.53 7.29 10.31
C LEU A 188 15.43 8.11 10.97
N ASP A 189 15.02 7.71 12.17
CA ASP A 189 14.28 8.62 13.04
C ASP A 189 15.21 9.83 13.32
N PRO A 190 14.82 11.05 12.94
CA PRO A 190 15.66 12.24 13.21
C PRO A 190 15.98 12.41 14.69
N PHE A 191 15.21 11.76 15.59
CA PHE A 191 15.43 11.79 17.03
C PHE A 191 16.30 10.64 17.55
N ASP A 192 16.54 9.58 16.76
CA ASP A 192 17.44 8.47 17.12
C ASP A 192 18.91 8.87 17.09
N VAL A 193 19.26 9.90 16.31
CA VAL A 193 20.60 10.49 16.28
C VAL A 193 20.45 12.00 16.48
N PRO A 194 20.25 12.47 17.72
CA PRO A 194 20.17 13.91 17.97
C PRO A 194 21.47 14.57 17.52
N THR A 195 21.36 15.58 16.66
CA THR A 195 22.52 16.39 16.26
C THR A 195 23.19 16.92 17.54
N PRO A 196 24.47 16.65 17.77
CA PRO A 196 25.16 17.14 18.96
C PRO A 196 24.98 18.64 19.08
N PHE A 197 24.65 19.11 20.28
CA PHE A 197 24.38 20.54 20.55
C PHE A 197 25.49 21.46 20.04
N GLU A 198 26.73 20.98 20.04
CA GLU A 198 27.91 21.66 19.51
C GLU A 198 27.83 21.92 17.99
N GLN A 199 27.25 21.02 17.23
CA GLN A 199 27.04 21.20 15.78
C GLN A 199 25.88 22.17 15.48
N LEU A 200 24.84 22.18 16.33
CA LEU A 200 23.75 23.17 16.21
C LEU A 200 24.22 24.61 16.48
N LEU A 201 25.24 24.78 17.33
CA LEU A 201 25.84 26.08 17.63
C LEU A 201 26.87 26.53 16.56
N ALA A 202 27.45 25.58 15.82
CA ALA A 202 28.46 25.89 14.78
C ALA A 202 27.87 26.43 13.47
N GLY A 203 26.55 26.33 13.25
CA GLY A 203 25.85 26.93 12.10
C GLY A 203 26.20 26.32 10.74
N GLU A 204 26.63 25.03 10.70
CA GLU A 204 26.90 24.26 9.48
C GLU A 204 25.73 23.36 9.11
#